data_133a4325af7a6706b5be19ea548239b5
#
_entry.id   133a4325af7a6706b5be19ea548239b5
#
_cell.length_a   1.000
_cell.length_b   1.000
_cell.length_c   1.000
_cell.angle_alpha   90.00
_cell.angle_beta   90.00
_cell.angle_gamma   90.00
#
_symmetry.space_group_name_H-M   'P 1'
#
loop_
_entity.id
_entity.type
_entity.pdbx_description
1 polymer ?
#
loop_
_entity_poly.entity_id
_entity_poly.type
_entity_poly.pdbx_seq_one_letter_code
_entity_poly.pdbx_strand_id
1 'polypeptide(L)'
;MRRLLVIGVIVAVAAVVGVAIAIAATGGGGNDSTSGGATVSVEKIGGAGSVLVDSKGRPLYRSEQERNGMVLCTGACLSFWQPLTVSGTPKGHSLSGKLAAVKRPDGGRQVTYNGRLLYSFKLDKPGKAAGDGFKDAFGGQKFRWHVVHPVGTKASGSTKSTPTPTYTYPGY
;
A
#
# COMPACT_ATOMS: atom_id res chain seq x y z
N MET A 1 -21.43 1.51 -74.34
CA MET A 1 -21.86 0.15 -74.71
C MET A 1 -21.22 -0.84 -73.75
N ARG A 2 -22.03 -1.80 -73.25
CA ARG A 2 -21.69 -3.03 -72.52
C ARG A 2 -21.31 -2.83 -71.03
N ARG A 3 -21.87 -3.47 -70.14
CA ARG A 3 -22.97 -4.44 -69.83
C ARG A 3 -22.79 -4.77 -68.34
N LEU A 4 -23.86 -4.65 -67.60
CA LEU A 4 -24.00 -5.14 -66.21
C LEU A 4 -23.69 -6.65 -66.14
N LEU A 5 -23.03 -7.03 -65.05
CA LEU A 5 -23.13 -8.39 -64.54
C LEU A 5 -23.38 -8.30 -63.00
N VAL A 6 -24.61 -8.64 -62.68
CA VAL A 6 -25.08 -8.86 -61.32
C VAL A 6 -24.74 -10.30 -60.95
N ILE A 7 -23.92 -10.50 -59.98
CA ILE A 7 -23.70 -11.82 -59.37
C ILE A 7 -24.28 -11.78 -57.97
N GLY A 8 -25.41 -12.45 -57.81
CA GLY A 8 -26.06 -12.69 -56.54
C GLY A 8 -25.23 -13.67 -55.70
N VAL A 9 -25.01 -13.34 -54.47
CA VAL A 9 -24.45 -14.26 -53.47
C VAL A 9 -25.56 -14.59 -52.48
N ILE A 10 -25.88 -15.86 -52.46
CA ILE A 10 -26.85 -16.51 -51.57
C ILE A 10 -26.26 -16.52 -50.16
N VAL A 11 -26.95 -15.90 -49.21
CA VAL A 11 -26.63 -15.99 -47.79
C VAL A 11 -27.27 -17.27 -47.24
N ALA A 12 -26.41 -18.24 -46.93
CA ALA A 12 -26.83 -19.42 -46.17
C ALA A 12 -26.82 -19.07 -44.67
N VAL A 13 -27.98 -19.04 -44.04
CA VAL A 13 -28.14 -18.91 -42.60
C VAL A 13 -27.91 -20.30 -41.97
N ALA A 14 -26.76 -20.50 -41.34
CA ALA A 14 -26.54 -21.66 -40.49
C ALA A 14 -26.95 -21.31 -39.06
N ALA A 15 -28.05 -21.88 -38.60
CA ALA A 15 -28.47 -21.84 -37.20
C ALA A 15 -27.57 -22.76 -36.38
N VAL A 16 -26.69 -22.18 -35.58
CA VAL A 16 -25.91 -22.90 -34.57
C VAL A 16 -26.72 -22.92 -33.28
N VAL A 17 -27.26 -24.09 -32.96
CA VAL A 17 -27.87 -24.38 -31.66
C VAL A 17 -26.72 -24.47 -30.64
N GLY A 18 -26.52 -23.43 -29.85
CA GLY A 18 -25.55 -23.41 -28.76
C GLY A 18 -26.10 -24.12 -27.53
N VAL A 19 -25.56 -25.27 -27.21
CA VAL A 19 -25.77 -25.95 -25.91
C VAL A 19 -25.06 -25.12 -24.84
N ALA A 20 -25.82 -24.46 -23.98
CA ALA A 20 -25.28 -23.81 -22.79
C ALA A 20 -24.91 -24.86 -21.76
N ILE A 21 -23.63 -25.11 -21.61
CA ILE A 21 -23.09 -25.88 -20.47
C ILE A 21 -22.98 -24.89 -19.29
N ALA A 22 -23.91 -24.99 -18.35
CA ALA A 22 -23.78 -24.30 -17.07
C ALA A 22 -22.68 -24.95 -16.25
N ILE A 23 -21.51 -24.34 -16.23
CA ILE A 23 -20.46 -24.70 -15.27
C ILE A 23 -20.81 -23.95 -13.98
N ALA A 24 -21.33 -24.68 -13.00
CA ALA A 24 -21.44 -24.20 -11.63
C ALA A 24 -20.03 -24.07 -11.05
N ALA A 25 -19.45 -22.87 -11.13
CA ALA A 25 -18.26 -22.53 -10.39
C ALA A 25 -18.66 -22.28 -8.94
N THR A 26 -18.43 -23.28 -8.10
CA THR A 26 -18.46 -23.19 -6.64
C THR A 26 -17.42 -22.19 -6.16
N GLY A 27 -17.88 -21.16 -5.52
CA GLY A 27 -17.36 -20.35 -4.45
C GLY A 27 -15.85 -20.14 -4.35
N GLY A 28 -15.39 -19.02 -4.81
CA GLY A 28 -14.29 -18.29 -4.21
C GLY A 28 -14.82 -16.91 -3.88
N GLY A 29 -15.06 -16.62 -2.61
CA GLY A 29 -15.47 -15.29 -2.16
C GLY A 29 -14.41 -14.26 -2.51
N GLY A 30 -14.52 -13.65 -3.66
CA GLY A 30 -13.83 -12.43 -3.99
C GLY A 30 -14.51 -11.30 -3.24
N ASN A 31 -13.89 -10.83 -2.16
CA ASN A 31 -14.27 -9.57 -1.58
C ASN A 31 -14.00 -8.47 -2.62
N ASP A 32 -15.02 -8.07 -3.32
CA ASP A 32 -15.05 -6.80 -4.04
C ASP A 32 -14.87 -5.67 -3.04
N SER A 33 -13.62 -5.30 -2.82
CA SER A 33 -13.28 -4.07 -2.11
C SER A 33 -13.54 -2.91 -3.05
N THR A 34 -14.76 -2.38 -3.01
CA THR A 34 -15.10 -1.10 -3.63
C THR A 34 -14.13 -0.03 -3.16
N SER A 35 -13.24 0.35 -4.03
CA SER A 35 -12.18 1.32 -3.86
C SER A 35 -12.72 2.70 -3.52
N GLY A 36 -12.33 3.23 -2.39
CA GLY A 36 -12.67 4.59 -1.96
C GLY A 36 -11.81 5.11 -0.83
N GLY A 37 -10.51 4.91 -0.85
CA GLY A 37 -9.57 5.45 0.14
C GLY A 37 -8.45 4.49 0.47
N ALA A 38 -7.34 4.99 1.02
CA ALA A 38 -6.28 4.11 1.48
C ALA A 38 -6.86 3.20 2.57
N THR A 39 -6.79 1.93 2.31
CA THR A 39 -7.14 0.93 3.31
C THR A 39 -5.88 0.59 4.10
N VAL A 40 -6.00 0.68 5.42
CA VAL A 40 -4.99 0.18 6.35
C VAL A 40 -5.54 -1.08 6.98
N SER A 41 -4.79 -2.15 6.94
CA SER A 41 -5.14 -3.42 7.56
C SER A 41 -4.01 -3.94 8.45
N VAL A 42 -4.25 -5.05 9.13
CA VAL A 42 -3.25 -5.71 10.00
C VAL A 42 -2.84 -7.01 9.34
N GLU A 43 -1.52 -7.22 9.16
CA GLU A 43 -0.97 -8.47 8.66
C GLU A 43 0.20 -8.95 9.52
N LYS A 44 0.48 -10.26 9.46
CA LYS A 44 1.70 -10.84 10.04
C LYS A 44 2.83 -10.78 9.02
N ILE A 45 3.87 -10.04 9.36
CA ILE A 45 5.11 -9.96 8.57
C ILE A 45 6.21 -10.71 9.29
N GLY A 46 6.93 -11.56 8.57
CA GLY A 46 8.00 -12.38 9.13
C GLY A 46 9.04 -11.55 9.87
N GLY A 47 9.30 -11.89 11.15
CA GLY A 47 10.24 -11.16 12.01
C GLY A 47 9.69 -9.90 12.68
N ALA A 48 8.64 -9.27 12.12
CA ALA A 48 8.04 -8.05 12.68
C ALA A 48 6.72 -8.30 13.44
N GLY A 49 6.13 -9.50 13.33
CA GLY A 49 4.85 -9.81 13.97
C GLY A 49 3.65 -9.16 13.28
N SER A 50 2.61 -8.82 14.04
CA SER A 50 1.44 -8.12 13.51
C SER A 50 1.74 -6.65 13.32
N VAL A 51 1.64 -6.16 12.09
CA VAL A 51 1.95 -4.78 11.70
C VAL A 51 0.84 -4.20 10.85
N LEU A 52 0.79 -2.89 10.74
CA LEU A 52 -0.07 -2.22 9.78
C LEU A 52 0.51 -2.35 8.37
N VAL A 53 -0.37 -2.61 7.41
CA VAL A 53 -0.04 -2.65 5.98
C VAL A 53 -1.02 -1.78 5.19
N ASP A 54 -0.60 -1.36 4.02
CA ASP A 54 -1.48 -0.68 3.05
C ASP A 54 -2.30 -1.69 2.23
N SER A 55 -3.12 -1.20 1.30
CA SER A 55 -3.96 -2.03 0.41
C SER A 55 -3.18 -2.96 -0.52
N LYS A 56 -1.85 -2.84 -0.58
CA LYS A 56 -0.94 -3.70 -1.35
C LYS A 56 -0.17 -4.67 -0.46
N GLY A 57 -0.48 -4.75 0.84
CA GLY A 57 0.23 -5.59 1.79
C GLY A 57 1.64 -5.07 2.14
N ARG A 58 1.96 -3.81 1.85
CA ARG A 58 3.25 -3.22 2.19
C ARG A 58 3.24 -2.76 3.64
N PRO A 59 4.27 -3.10 4.44
CA PRO A 59 4.40 -2.62 5.81
C PRO A 59 4.36 -1.10 5.90
N LEU A 60 3.74 -0.60 6.96
CA LEU A 60 3.65 0.83 7.22
C LEU A 60 4.53 1.22 8.38
N TYR A 61 5.19 2.37 8.22
CA TYR A 61 6.17 2.90 9.15
C TYR A 61 5.79 4.29 9.63
N ARG A 62 6.38 4.67 10.76
CA ARG A 62 6.38 6.03 11.31
C ARG A 62 7.79 6.45 11.66
N SER A 63 8.11 7.73 11.59
CA SER A 63 9.35 8.24 12.15
C SER A 63 9.17 8.64 13.62
N GLU A 64 10.23 8.59 14.42
CA GLU A 64 10.21 9.07 15.81
C GLU A 64 10.04 10.59 15.88
N GLN A 65 10.60 11.29 14.90
CA GLN A 65 10.69 12.74 14.87
C GLN A 65 9.38 13.43 14.54
N GLU A 66 8.57 12.79 13.70
CA GLU A 66 7.28 13.32 13.29
C GLU A 66 6.20 12.96 14.30
N ARG A 67 5.69 13.98 15.01
CA ARG A 67 4.67 13.83 16.04
C ARG A 67 3.50 14.76 15.76
N ASN A 68 2.31 14.39 16.21
CA ASN A 68 1.11 15.21 16.11
C ASN A 68 0.81 15.73 14.69
N GLY A 69 1.10 14.92 13.67
CA GLY A 69 0.88 15.27 12.27
C GLY A 69 1.89 16.27 11.70
N MET A 70 2.95 16.61 12.42
CA MET A 70 4.04 17.44 11.90
C MET A 70 4.81 16.67 10.82
N VAL A 71 4.86 17.22 9.60
CA VAL A 71 5.54 16.63 8.45
C VAL A 71 6.96 17.18 8.36
N LEU A 72 7.96 16.33 8.51
CA LEU A 72 9.38 16.64 8.35
C LEU A 72 9.99 15.92 7.15
N CYS A 73 9.48 14.73 6.81
CA CYS A 73 9.92 13.98 5.63
C CYS A 73 9.35 14.58 4.35
N THR A 74 10.16 15.38 3.65
CA THR A 74 9.86 16.05 2.39
C THR A 74 11.06 15.95 1.45
N GLY A 75 10.93 16.38 0.19
CA GLY A 75 12.03 16.41 -0.78
C GLY A 75 12.69 15.04 -0.96
N ALA A 76 14.01 14.97 -0.75
CA ALA A 76 14.81 13.76 -0.95
C ALA A 76 14.37 12.57 -0.08
N CYS A 77 13.78 12.83 1.10
CA CYS A 77 13.21 11.80 1.97
C CYS A 77 12.16 10.96 1.24
N LEU A 78 11.35 11.58 0.38
CA LEU A 78 10.28 10.92 -0.36
C LEU A 78 10.78 9.91 -1.41
N SER A 79 12.06 9.94 -1.74
CA SER A 79 12.67 8.95 -2.62
C SER A 79 12.72 7.55 -2.01
N PHE A 80 12.67 7.46 -0.68
CA PHE A 80 12.73 6.21 0.08
C PHE A 80 11.47 5.96 0.91
N TRP A 81 10.92 6.99 1.54
CA TRP A 81 9.78 6.94 2.42
C TRP A 81 8.56 7.57 1.76
N GLN A 82 7.70 6.72 1.22
CA GLN A 82 6.53 7.17 0.47
C GLN A 82 5.34 7.38 1.41
N PRO A 83 4.81 8.61 1.52
CA PRO A 83 3.64 8.87 2.36
C PRO A 83 2.44 8.04 1.90
N LEU A 84 1.71 7.45 2.83
CA LEU A 84 0.41 6.87 2.53
C LEU A 84 -0.60 8.00 2.38
N THR A 85 -1.00 8.31 1.16
CA THR A 85 -1.91 9.43 0.85
C THR A 85 -3.33 8.98 0.51
N VAL A 86 -4.29 9.86 0.76
CA VAL A 86 -5.71 9.64 0.43
C VAL A 86 -6.35 10.92 -0.11
N SER A 87 -7.37 10.77 -0.96
CA SER A 87 -8.23 11.87 -1.37
C SER A 87 -9.40 12.12 -0.40
N GLY A 88 -9.87 11.08 0.27
CA GLY A 88 -11.02 11.12 1.19
C GLY A 88 -10.67 10.78 2.64
N THR A 89 -11.62 10.17 3.35
CA THR A 89 -11.42 9.67 4.71
C THR A 89 -10.73 8.31 4.66
N PRO A 90 -9.60 8.12 5.38
CA PRO A 90 -8.94 6.82 5.43
C PRO A 90 -9.82 5.78 6.14
N LYS A 91 -9.81 4.56 5.61
CA LYS A 91 -10.57 3.43 6.15
C LYS A 91 -9.62 2.36 6.67
N GLY A 92 -9.93 1.82 7.84
CA GLY A 92 -9.24 0.67 8.42
C GLY A 92 -10.10 -0.58 8.33
N HIS A 93 -9.47 -1.73 8.13
CA HIS A 93 -10.12 -3.04 8.24
C HIS A 93 -9.54 -3.79 9.43
N SER A 94 -10.42 -4.23 10.36
CA SER A 94 -10.05 -4.94 11.58
C SER A 94 -8.96 -4.24 12.41
N LEU A 95 -9.04 -2.91 12.48
CA LEU A 95 -8.04 -2.06 13.06
C LEU A 95 -8.56 -1.37 14.31
N SER A 96 -7.92 -1.59 15.45
CA SER A 96 -8.07 -0.77 16.64
C SER A 96 -7.19 0.47 16.52
N GLY A 97 -7.67 1.62 17.04
CA GLY A 97 -6.98 2.91 16.94
C GLY A 97 -7.61 3.84 15.91
N LYS A 98 -7.15 5.08 15.90
CA LYS A 98 -7.75 6.17 15.11
C LYS A 98 -6.97 6.43 13.86
N LEU A 99 -7.61 6.31 12.70
CA LEU A 99 -7.12 6.83 11.42
C LEU A 99 -7.62 8.25 11.21
N ALA A 100 -6.75 9.11 10.69
CA ALA A 100 -7.08 10.44 10.25
C ALA A 100 -6.20 10.80 9.03
N ALA A 101 -6.40 11.97 8.44
CA ALA A 101 -5.52 12.47 7.40
C ALA A 101 -5.16 13.94 7.66
N VAL A 102 -3.89 14.27 7.48
CA VAL A 102 -3.36 15.63 7.61
C VAL A 102 -2.90 16.16 6.26
N LYS A 103 -3.00 17.47 6.05
CA LYS A 103 -2.49 18.13 4.84
C LYS A 103 -0.97 18.19 4.91
N ARG A 104 -0.30 17.82 3.82
CA ARG A 104 1.14 17.92 3.66
C ARG A 104 1.54 19.28 3.09
N PRO A 105 2.75 19.81 3.43
CA PRO A 105 3.27 21.04 2.83
C PRO A 105 3.50 20.93 1.32
N ASP A 106 3.86 19.72 0.85
CA ASP A 106 4.13 19.38 -0.56
C ASP A 106 2.88 18.95 -1.34
N GLY A 107 1.70 19.16 -0.78
CA GLY A 107 0.41 18.79 -1.32
C GLY A 107 -0.09 17.43 -0.86
N GLY A 108 -1.35 17.14 -1.17
CA GLY A 108 -1.99 15.89 -0.77
C GLY A 108 -2.38 15.81 0.71
N ARG A 109 -2.98 14.69 1.07
CA ARG A 109 -3.40 14.40 2.45
C ARG A 109 -2.81 13.05 2.84
N GLN A 110 -2.01 13.05 3.91
CA GLN A 110 -1.34 11.84 4.40
C GLN A 110 -2.11 11.23 5.55
N VAL A 111 -2.24 9.91 5.50
CA VAL A 111 -2.86 9.11 6.55
C VAL A 111 -2.01 9.14 7.82
N THR A 112 -2.69 9.27 8.95
CA THR A 112 -2.11 9.09 10.27
C THR A 112 -2.82 7.97 11.03
N TYR A 113 -2.06 7.28 11.87
CA TYR A 113 -2.57 6.33 12.85
C TYR A 113 -2.20 6.80 14.25
N ASN A 114 -3.21 7.08 15.07
CA ASN A 114 -3.05 7.68 16.40
C ASN A 114 -2.15 8.93 16.37
N GLY A 115 -2.36 9.80 15.37
CA GLY A 115 -1.60 11.04 15.19
C GLY A 115 -0.18 10.87 14.61
N ARG A 116 0.24 9.64 14.27
CA ARG A 116 1.54 9.37 13.64
C ARG A 116 1.39 9.20 12.14
N LEU A 117 2.22 9.90 11.37
CA LEU A 117 2.24 9.81 9.91
C LEU A 117 2.63 8.40 9.44
N LEU A 118 1.95 7.90 8.42
CA LEU A 118 2.21 6.57 7.86
C LEU A 118 2.95 6.67 6.53
N TYR A 119 3.99 5.84 6.41
CA TYR A 119 4.85 5.73 5.22
C TYR A 119 5.03 4.27 4.83
N SER A 120 5.25 3.99 3.55
CA SER A 120 5.84 2.74 3.09
C SER A 120 7.32 2.95 2.76
N PHE A 121 8.13 1.89 2.88
CA PHE A 121 9.55 1.93 2.58
C PHE A 121 9.81 1.35 1.20
N LYS A 122 10.51 2.10 0.33
CA LYS A 122 10.75 1.69 -1.06
C LYS A 122 11.57 0.42 -1.20
N LEU A 123 12.43 0.14 -0.24
CA LEU A 123 13.34 -1.02 -0.28
C LEU A 123 12.74 -2.27 0.38
N ASP A 124 11.49 -2.22 0.84
CA ASP A 124 10.82 -3.40 1.34
C ASP A 124 10.62 -4.43 0.23
N LYS A 125 10.81 -5.69 0.61
CA LYS A 125 10.46 -6.86 -0.20
C LYS A 125 9.19 -7.50 0.36
N PRO A 126 8.42 -8.25 -0.44
CA PRO A 126 7.24 -8.96 0.06
C PRO A 126 7.54 -9.76 1.33
N GLY A 127 6.67 -9.61 2.34
CA GLY A 127 6.79 -10.31 3.62
C GLY A 127 7.96 -9.88 4.52
N LYS A 128 8.58 -8.73 4.25
CA LYS A 128 9.69 -8.16 5.03
C LYS A 128 9.38 -6.73 5.42
N ALA A 129 9.81 -6.34 6.62
CA ALA A 129 9.75 -4.99 7.14
C ALA A 129 11.19 -4.48 7.34
N ALA A 130 11.92 -4.27 6.22
CA ALA A 130 13.34 -3.90 6.25
C ALA A 130 13.57 -2.48 6.78
N GLY A 131 12.54 -1.65 6.76
CA GLY A 131 12.60 -0.28 7.30
C GLY A 131 12.50 -0.20 8.83
N ASP A 132 12.26 -1.30 9.53
CA ASP A 132 12.16 -1.26 11.00
C ASP A 132 13.53 -1.02 11.66
N GLY A 133 13.59 -0.01 12.51
CA GLY A 133 14.84 0.44 13.13
C GLY A 133 15.77 1.22 12.20
N PHE A 134 15.38 1.48 10.95
CA PHE A 134 16.20 2.18 9.97
C PHE A 134 16.50 3.62 10.44
N LYS A 135 17.74 4.07 10.17
CA LYS A 135 18.22 5.42 10.48
C LYS A 135 18.76 6.05 9.23
N ASP A 136 18.32 7.27 8.94
CA ASP A 136 18.81 8.07 7.83
C ASP A 136 18.77 9.56 8.15
N ALA A 137 19.20 10.38 7.20
CA ALA A 137 19.15 11.83 7.30
C ALA A 137 18.95 12.45 5.92
N PHE A 138 18.10 13.47 5.86
CA PHE A 138 17.81 14.23 4.65
C PHE A 138 17.80 15.73 4.98
N GLY A 139 18.58 16.52 4.25
CA GLY A 139 18.64 17.96 4.48
C GLY A 139 19.05 18.35 5.92
N GLY A 140 19.89 17.56 6.57
CA GLY A 140 20.30 17.76 7.97
C GLY A 140 19.29 17.23 9.01
N GLN A 141 18.07 16.87 8.61
CA GLN A 141 17.09 16.25 9.49
C GLN A 141 17.38 14.75 9.62
N LYS A 142 17.65 14.28 10.84
CA LYS A 142 17.83 12.86 11.16
C LYS A 142 16.48 12.19 11.41
N PHE A 143 16.33 10.95 10.96
CA PHE A 143 15.15 10.13 11.19
C PHE A 143 15.52 8.78 11.79
N ARG A 144 14.59 8.24 12.60
CA ARG A 144 14.55 6.84 12.99
C ARG A 144 13.16 6.30 12.70
N TRP A 145 13.10 5.21 11.97
CA TRP A 145 11.87 4.63 11.49
C TRP A 145 11.50 3.37 12.24
N HIS A 146 10.22 3.18 12.45
CA HIS A 146 9.67 1.99 13.09
C HIS A 146 8.45 1.51 12.33
N VAL A 147 8.38 0.20 12.15
CA VAL A 147 7.15 -0.44 11.68
C VAL A 147 6.02 -0.16 12.69
N VAL A 148 4.81 0.00 12.18
CA VAL A 148 3.66 0.36 13.02
C VAL A 148 2.90 -0.90 13.42
N HIS A 149 2.82 -1.15 14.72
CA HIS A 149 1.98 -2.22 15.28
C HIS A 149 0.58 -1.69 15.62
N PRO A 150 -0.47 -2.50 15.44
CA PRO A 150 -1.80 -2.13 15.89
C PRO A 150 -1.84 -2.03 17.43
N VAL A 151 -2.62 -1.06 17.96
CA VAL A 151 -2.82 -0.96 19.41
C VAL A 151 -3.58 -2.18 19.92
N GLY A 152 -3.25 -2.65 21.13
CA GLY A 152 -3.89 -3.81 21.76
C GLY A 152 -3.26 -5.17 21.42
N THR A 153 -2.32 -5.23 20.48
CA THR A 153 -1.47 -6.41 20.32
C THR A 153 -0.24 -6.25 21.21
N LYS A 154 -0.03 -7.17 22.16
CA LYS A 154 1.27 -7.27 22.84
C LYS A 154 2.30 -7.52 21.76
N ALA A 155 3.32 -6.66 21.66
CA ALA A 155 4.48 -6.90 20.83
C ALA A 155 5.03 -8.28 21.20
N SER A 156 4.93 -9.24 20.29
CA SER A 156 5.55 -10.54 20.47
C SER A 156 7.05 -10.32 20.40
N GLY A 157 7.70 -10.39 21.57
CA GLY A 157 9.11 -10.30 21.84
C GLY A 157 10.01 -9.68 20.78
N SER A 158 10.52 -8.50 21.07
CA SER A 158 11.68 -7.95 20.39
C SER A 158 12.86 -8.90 20.63
N THR A 159 13.09 -9.85 19.74
CA THR A 159 14.32 -10.60 19.70
C THR A 159 15.35 -9.73 19.02
N LYS A 160 16.32 -9.29 19.82
CA LYS A 160 17.70 -8.91 19.47
C LYS A 160 17.84 -8.15 18.16
N SER A 161 18.03 -6.85 18.28
CA SER A 161 18.40 -5.97 17.19
C SER A 161 19.61 -6.55 16.43
N THR A 162 19.37 -7.05 15.23
CA THR A 162 20.42 -7.28 14.24
C THR A 162 21.05 -5.91 13.94
N PRO A 163 22.38 -5.81 13.85
CA PRO A 163 23.03 -4.53 13.59
C PRO A 163 22.48 -3.94 12.28
N THR A 164 22.00 -2.73 12.39
CA THR A 164 21.49 -1.93 11.28
C THR A 164 22.59 -1.79 10.23
N PRO A 165 22.40 -2.16 8.98
CA PRO A 165 23.34 -1.81 7.92
C PRO A 165 23.38 -0.29 7.83
N THR A 166 24.54 0.30 8.10
CA THR A 166 24.81 1.70 7.82
C THR A 166 24.94 1.85 6.32
N TYR A 167 23.89 2.31 5.67
CA TYR A 167 23.94 2.62 4.24
C TYR A 167 24.55 4.01 4.11
N THR A 168 25.81 4.07 3.69
CA THR A 168 26.49 5.31 3.34
C THR A 168 26.07 5.67 1.91
N TYR A 169 25.36 6.77 1.74
CA TYR A 169 25.05 7.31 0.42
C TYR A 169 26.33 7.81 -0.24
N PRO A 170 26.62 7.48 -1.50
CA PRO A 170 27.63 8.19 -2.27
C PRO A 170 27.18 9.65 -2.38
N GLY A 171 28.10 10.56 -2.04
CA GLY A 171 27.89 11.97 -1.76
C GLY A 171 27.04 12.77 -2.76
N TYR A 172 26.38 13.73 -2.20
CA TYR A 172 26.03 14.99 -2.86
C TYR A 172 27.00 16.05 -2.36
#